data_b00e870efa40fe3642e87dde0220ae4f
#
_entry.id   b00e870efa40fe3642e87dde0220ae4f
#
_cell.length_a   1.000
_cell.length_b   1.000
_cell.length_c   1.000
_cell.angle_alpha   90.00
_cell.angle_beta   90.00
_cell.angle_gamma   90.00
#
_symmetry.space_group_name_H-M   'P 1'
#
loop_
_entity.id
_entity.type
_entity.pdbx_description
1 polymer ?
#
loop_
_entity_poly.entity_id
_entity_poly.type
_entity_poly.pdbx_seq_one_letter_code
_entity_poly.pdbx_strand_id
1 'polypeptide(L)'
;MNPHRLGVLAVVLGATIWSTGGLCIKLLPFDPFTILFYRSIFAALTFLAIFRRKALTITPVVVTVGLEYAGLAICFVVATKITTAANAVLLQYTAPIYVFLLEPILFKFKLTRLNVITVVVCFVGMLLFFAEDIGGGSFTGNLIALFSGLLLAAMMLTQRFNKPENYDAGLFWGNIFIALICLPWFLRSAPPTLEHWGLFFILGVIQIGLGYMLFNYGLKRTLAIESVLLAMMEPILNPVWVFLGYGEKPGNWTILGGLVILGMLAVQVVLSERERRGNPEVNLNSNPNTTG
;
A
#
# COMPACT_ATOMS: atom_id res chain seq x y z
N MET A 1 -11.42 -24.20 -13.86
CA MET A 1 -10.47 -23.11 -14.19
C MET A 1 -9.08 -23.49 -13.68
N ASN A 2 -8.00 -23.23 -14.45
CA ASN A 2 -6.64 -23.51 -14.01
C ASN A 2 -6.32 -22.70 -12.72
N PRO A 3 -5.72 -23.30 -11.66
CA PRO A 3 -5.37 -22.60 -10.41
C PRO A 3 -4.59 -21.30 -10.62
N HIS A 4 -3.68 -21.26 -11.60
CA HIS A 4 -2.94 -20.05 -11.96
C HIS A 4 -3.87 -18.93 -12.47
N ARG A 5 -4.82 -19.23 -13.38
CA ARG A 5 -5.79 -18.24 -13.86
C ARG A 5 -6.69 -17.70 -12.77
N LEU A 6 -7.07 -18.53 -11.80
CA LEU A 6 -7.80 -18.08 -10.60
C LEU A 6 -6.94 -17.15 -9.74
N GLY A 7 -5.64 -17.45 -9.62
CA GLY A 7 -4.68 -16.60 -8.93
C GLY A 7 -4.57 -15.20 -9.57
N VAL A 8 -4.36 -15.15 -10.89
CA VAL A 8 -4.31 -13.90 -11.66
C VAL A 8 -5.58 -13.08 -11.45
N LEU A 9 -6.75 -13.71 -11.63
CA LEU A 9 -8.04 -13.03 -11.44
C LEU A 9 -8.19 -12.47 -10.01
N ALA A 10 -7.77 -13.22 -9.00
CA ALA A 10 -7.84 -12.77 -7.62
C ALA A 10 -6.94 -11.56 -7.34
N VAL A 11 -5.70 -11.52 -7.88
CA VAL A 11 -4.81 -10.36 -7.75
C VAL A 11 -5.41 -9.13 -8.46
N VAL A 12 -5.90 -9.31 -9.69
CA VAL A 12 -6.53 -8.22 -10.46
C VAL A 12 -7.74 -7.65 -9.72
N LEU A 13 -8.61 -8.51 -9.19
CA LEU A 13 -9.78 -8.08 -8.41
C LEU A 13 -9.34 -7.38 -7.11
N GLY A 14 -8.33 -7.90 -6.41
CA GLY A 14 -7.77 -7.27 -5.21
C GLY A 14 -7.24 -5.86 -5.50
N ALA A 15 -6.39 -5.70 -6.52
CA ALA A 15 -5.85 -4.42 -6.93
C ALA A 15 -6.95 -3.43 -7.39
N THR A 16 -7.94 -3.92 -8.14
CA THR A 16 -9.11 -3.11 -8.54
C THR A 16 -9.90 -2.63 -7.33
N ILE A 17 -10.12 -3.50 -6.34
CA ILE A 17 -10.81 -3.14 -5.09
C ILE A 17 -9.98 -2.08 -4.33
N TRP A 18 -8.67 -2.25 -4.19
CA TRP A 18 -7.81 -1.28 -3.52
C TRP A 18 -7.83 0.09 -4.20
N SER A 19 -7.86 0.12 -5.55
CA SER A 19 -7.88 1.37 -6.30
C SER A 19 -9.09 2.26 -6.04
N THR A 20 -10.20 1.71 -5.52
CA THR A 20 -11.41 2.49 -5.18
C THR A 20 -11.26 3.31 -3.89
N GLY A 21 -10.20 3.07 -3.10
CA GLY A 21 -10.01 3.69 -1.80
C GLY A 21 -9.94 5.21 -1.84
N GLY A 22 -9.20 5.77 -2.81
CA GLY A 22 -9.08 7.22 -2.99
C GLY A 22 -10.43 7.89 -3.22
N LEU A 23 -11.26 7.32 -4.09
CA LEU A 23 -12.61 7.82 -4.35
C LEU A 23 -13.48 7.79 -3.09
N CYS A 24 -13.55 6.66 -2.39
CA CYS A 24 -14.36 6.54 -1.18
C CYS A 24 -13.91 7.54 -0.09
N ILE A 25 -12.59 7.76 0.06
CA ILE A 25 -12.04 8.74 1.01
C ILE A 25 -12.45 10.17 0.59
N LYS A 26 -12.40 10.52 -0.70
CA LYS A 26 -12.79 11.85 -1.19
C LYS A 26 -14.29 12.12 -1.05
N LEU A 27 -15.14 11.13 -1.25
CA LEU A 27 -16.59 11.24 -1.11
C LEU A 27 -17.08 11.42 0.33
N LEU A 28 -16.30 11.01 1.32
CA LEU A 28 -16.67 11.14 2.73
C LEU A 28 -16.43 12.57 3.24
N PRO A 29 -17.46 13.30 3.70
CA PRO A 29 -17.34 14.69 4.18
C PRO A 29 -16.84 14.76 5.65
N PHE A 30 -15.96 13.85 6.04
CA PHE A 30 -15.37 13.78 7.37
C PHE A 30 -13.89 14.12 7.33
N ASP A 31 -13.34 14.48 8.49
CA ASP A 31 -11.91 14.61 8.65
C ASP A 31 -11.19 13.24 8.50
N PRO A 32 -9.90 13.25 8.16
CA PRO A 32 -9.16 12.01 7.90
C PRO A 32 -9.19 11.01 9.07
N PHE A 33 -9.15 11.51 10.31
CA PHE A 33 -9.06 10.65 11.50
C PHE A 33 -10.42 10.00 11.81
N THR A 34 -11.52 10.70 11.58
CA THR A 34 -12.88 10.12 11.66
C THR A 34 -13.06 9.03 10.61
N ILE A 35 -12.62 9.25 9.36
CA ILE A 35 -12.66 8.23 8.31
C ILE A 35 -11.84 7.01 8.73
N LEU A 36 -10.64 7.23 9.22
CA LEU A 36 -9.74 6.16 9.69
C LEU A 36 -10.35 5.34 10.82
N PHE A 37 -11.02 5.99 11.79
CA PHE A 37 -11.67 5.29 12.88
C PHE A 37 -12.69 4.27 12.38
N TYR A 38 -13.69 4.73 11.61
CA TYR A 38 -14.75 3.86 11.11
C TYR A 38 -14.20 2.75 10.20
N ARG A 39 -13.36 3.11 9.24
CA ARG A 39 -12.73 2.16 8.33
C ARG A 39 -11.96 1.07 9.09
N SER A 40 -11.20 1.46 10.11
CA SER A 40 -10.36 0.52 10.86
C SER A 40 -11.16 -0.39 11.77
N ILE A 41 -12.27 0.07 12.35
CA ILE A 41 -13.19 -0.80 13.09
C ILE A 41 -13.76 -1.88 12.16
N PHE A 42 -14.26 -1.51 10.98
CA PHE A 42 -14.77 -2.49 10.01
C PHE A 42 -13.67 -3.46 9.54
N ALA A 43 -12.46 -2.96 9.28
CA ALA A 43 -11.33 -3.79 8.89
C ALA A 43 -10.93 -4.76 10.01
N ALA A 44 -10.79 -4.28 11.24
CA ALA A 44 -10.44 -5.13 12.40
C ALA A 44 -11.48 -6.22 12.62
N LEU A 45 -12.76 -5.89 12.56
CA LEU A 45 -13.84 -6.88 12.68
C LEU A 45 -13.77 -7.92 11.56
N THR A 46 -13.46 -7.50 10.33
CA THR A 46 -13.29 -8.40 9.20
C THR A 46 -12.12 -9.36 9.39
N PHE A 47 -10.94 -8.85 9.79
CA PHE A 47 -9.79 -9.70 10.10
C PHE A 47 -10.08 -10.66 11.24
N LEU A 48 -10.75 -10.19 12.30
CA LEU A 48 -11.13 -11.05 13.43
C LEU A 48 -12.11 -12.14 13.01
N ALA A 49 -13.12 -11.82 12.19
CA ALA A 49 -14.10 -12.79 11.70
C ALA A 49 -13.46 -13.89 10.84
N ILE A 50 -12.49 -13.53 10.00
CA ILE A 50 -11.82 -14.43 9.04
C ILE A 50 -10.72 -15.25 9.72
N PHE A 51 -9.78 -14.59 10.39
CA PHE A 51 -8.58 -15.21 10.96
C PHE A 51 -8.76 -15.66 12.40
N ARG A 52 -9.86 -15.26 13.04
CA ARG A 52 -10.25 -15.68 14.39
C ARG A 52 -9.10 -15.50 15.39
N ARG A 53 -8.73 -16.56 16.13
CA ARG A 53 -7.66 -16.52 17.14
C ARG A 53 -6.29 -16.14 16.58
N LYS A 54 -6.00 -16.41 15.29
CA LYS A 54 -4.72 -16.05 14.66
C LYS A 54 -4.55 -14.53 14.55
N ALA A 55 -5.64 -13.78 14.32
CA ALA A 55 -5.60 -12.33 14.31
C ALA A 55 -5.15 -11.73 15.66
N LEU A 56 -5.41 -12.43 16.77
CA LEU A 56 -5.09 -11.99 18.13
C LEU A 56 -3.64 -12.29 18.55
N THR A 57 -2.82 -12.88 17.67
CA THR A 57 -1.41 -13.17 17.99
C THR A 57 -0.66 -11.87 18.26
N ILE A 58 0.09 -11.84 19.37
CA ILE A 58 0.92 -10.70 19.78
C ILE A 58 2.37 -11.18 19.86
N THR A 59 3.24 -10.57 19.08
CA THR A 59 4.69 -10.69 19.17
C THR A 59 5.32 -9.30 18.98
N PRO A 60 6.56 -9.05 19.38
CA PRO A 60 7.19 -7.75 19.14
C PRO A 60 7.15 -7.35 17.66
N VAL A 61 7.41 -8.29 16.74
CA VAL A 61 7.35 -8.04 15.30
C VAL A 61 5.92 -7.69 14.85
N VAL A 62 4.89 -8.40 15.32
CA VAL A 62 3.49 -8.11 15.01
C VAL A 62 3.10 -6.71 15.48
N VAL A 63 3.53 -6.31 16.69
CA VAL A 63 3.25 -4.97 17.22
C VAL A 63 3.95 -3.90 16.38
N THR A 64 5.23 -4.10 16.01
CA THR A 64 5.96 -3.15 15.16
C THR A 64 5.28 -3.00 13.79
N VAL A 65 4.95 -4.11 13.12
CA VAL A 65 4.19 -4.09 11.85
C VAL A 65 2.85 -3.38 12.01
N GLY A 66 2.14 -3.60 13.13
CA GLY A 66 0.90 -2.91 13.41
C GLY A 66 1.06 -1.39 13.56
N LEU A 67 2.11 -0.93 14.21
CA LEU A 67 2.43 0.50 14.34
C LEU A 67 2.84 1.12 13.00
N GLU A 68 3.66 0.42 12.20
CA GLU A 68 4.06 0.85 10.86
C GLU A 68 2.84 0.94 9.93
N TYR A 69 1.95 -0.05 9.95
CA TYR A 69 0.69 -0.02 9.22
C TYR A 69 -0.22 1.12 9.68
N ALA A 70 -0.31 1.37 10.97
CA ALA A 70 -1.11 2.47 11.50
C ALA A 70 -0.58 3.83 11.00
N GLY A 71 0.72 4.06 11.11
CA GLY A 71 1.35 5.27 10.59
C GLY A 71 1.17 5.42 9.08
N LEU A 72 1.41 4.36 8.31
CA LEU A 72 1.18 4.29 6.88
C LEU A 72 -0.25 4.70 6.51
N ALA A 73 -1.25 4.09 7.13
CA ALA A 73 -2.65 4.34 6.81
C ALA A 73 -3.10 5.76 7.20
N ILE A 74 -2.63 6.27 8.35
CA ILE A 74 -2.89 7.64 8.78
C ILE A 74 -2.30 8.62 7.77
N CYS A 75 -1.02 8.48 7.42
CA CYS A 75 -0.37 9.35 6.46
C CYS A 75 -1.05 9.30 5.08
N PHE A 76 -1.41 8.10 4.60
CA PHE A 76 -2.09 7.96 3.32
C PHE A 76 -3.45 8.65 3.27
N VAL A 77 -4.31 8.44 4.28
CA VAL A 77 -5.66 9.04 4.30
C VAL A 77 -5.57 10.57 4.49
N VAL A 78 -4.66 11.04 5.36
CA VAL A 78 -4.41 12.48 5.52
C VAL A 78 -3.93 13.07 4.19
N ALA A 79 -2.92 12.47 3.56
CA ALA A 79 -2.41 12.93 2.26
C ALA A 79 -3.53 12.97 1.20
N THR A 80 -4.35 11.93 1.09
CA THR A 80 -5.47 11.87 0.13
C THR A 80 -6.46 13.02 0.33
N LYS A 81 -6.61 13.53 1.56
CA LYS A 81 -7.51 14.66 1.86
C LYS A 81 -6.90 16.02 1.57
N ILE A 82 -5.59 16.18 1.74
CA ILE A 82 -4.93 17.49 1.64
C ILE A 82 -4.12 17.68 0.34
N THR A 83 -3.91 16.62 -0.45
CA THR A 83 -3.40 16.68 -1.82
C THR A 83 -4.35 15.95 -2.77
N THR A 84 -3.92 15.64 -4.01
CA THR A 84 -4.71 14.83 -4.92
C THR A 84 -4.62 13.34 -4.55
N ALA A 85 -5.66 12.57 -4.82
CA ALA A 85 -5.63 11.13 -4.61
C ALA A 85 -4.56 10.45 -5.49
N ALA A 86 -4.31 11.01 -6.68
CA ALA A 86 -3.22 10.58 -7.56
C ALA A 86 -1.85 10.76 -6.90
N ASN A 87 -1.56 11.97 -6.37
CA ASN A 87 -0.30 12.24 -5.67
C ASN A 87 -0.14 11.31 -4.47
N ALA A 88 -1.18 11.17 -3.65
CA ALA A 88 -1.14 10.32 -2.46
C ALA A 88 -0.76 8.88 -2.79
N VAL A 89 -1.42 8.24 -3.77
CA VAL A 89 -1.14 6.85 -4.13
C VAL A 89 0.20 6.69 -4.85
N LEU A 90 0.52 7.55 -5.82
CA LEU A 90 1.75 7.42 -6.60
C LEU A 90 3.01 7.67 -5.77
N LEU A 91 2.98 8.66 -4.85
CA LEU A 91 4.08 8.92 -3.92
C LEU A 91 4.24 7.80 -2.87
N GLN A 92 3.16 7.15 -2.44
CA GLN A 92 3.26 5.96 -1.61
C GLN A 92 3.94 4.79 -2.35
N TYR A 93 3.69 4.65 -3.66
CA TYR A 93 4.35 3.65 -4.51
C TYR A 93 5.85 3.91 -4.74
N THR A 94 6.43 4.92 -4.13
CA THR A 94 7.90 5.07 -4.02
C THR A 94 8.52 4.14 -2.96
N ALA A 95 7.72 3.39 -2.20
CA ALA A 95 8.19 2.42 -1.19
C ALA A 95 9.34 1.52 -1.68
N PRO A 96 9.35 0.95 -2.90
CA PRO A 96 10.48 0.17 -3.42
C PRO A 96 11.81 0.92 -3.40
N ILE A 97 11.83 2.25 -3.56
CA ILE A 97 13.06 3.06 -3.48
C ILE A 97 13.68 2.93 -2.08
N TYR A 98 12.86 3.09 -1.06
CA TYR A 98 13.31 2.97 0.33
C TYR A 98 13.74 1.53 0.66
N VAL A 99 13.03 0.52 0.12
CA VAL A 99 13.44 -0.89 0.26
C VAL A 99 14.82 -1.09 -0.34
N PHE A 100 15.08 -0.64 -1.57
CA PHE A 100 16.38 -0.77 -2.22
C PHE A 100 17.52 -0.05 -1.47
N LEU A 101 17.22 1.05 -0.79
CA LEU A 101 18.21 1.77 0.01
C LEU A 101 18.48 1.10 1.37
N LEU A 102 17.45 0.56 2.01
CA LEU A 102 17.53 0.02 3.37
C LEU A 102 17.90 -1.47 3.39
N GLU A 103 17.49 -2.26 2.39
CA GLU A 103 17.74 -3.70 2.32
C GLU A 103 19.22 -4.07 2.36
N PRO A 104 20.14 -3.39 1.65
CA PRO A 104 21.56 -3.65 1.73
C PRO A 104 22.13 -3.43 3.13
N ILE A 105 21.62 -2.42 3.85
CA ILE A 105 22.07 -2.06 5.21
C ILE A 105 21.58 -3.12 6.21
N LEU A 106 20.31 -3.53 6.10
CA LEU A 106 19.69 -4.44 7.06
C LEU A 106 20.08 -5.91 6.83
N PHE A 107 20.20 -6.33 5.58
CA PHE A 107 20.41 -7.72 5.19
C PHE A 107 21.74 -7.98 4.49
N LYS A 108 22.62 -6.98 4.40
CA LYS A 108 23.96 -7.07 3.78
C LYS A 108 23.93 -7.51 2.31
N PHE A 109 22.87 -7.22 1.57
CA PHE A 109 22.80 -7.44 0.13
C PHE A 109 23.65 -6.42 -0.64
N LYS A 110 24.19 -6.83 -1.78
CA LYS A 110 24.88 -5.90 -2.67
C LYS A 110 23.88 -5.20 -3.59
N LEU A 111 23.94 -3.87 -3.64
CA LEU A 111 23.16 -3.09 -4.62
C LEU A 111 23.64 -3.46 -6.02
N THR A 112 22.68 -3.79 -6.89
CA THR A 112 22.95 -3.97 -8.31
C THR A 112 22.94 -2.61 -9.01
N ARG A 113 23.58 -2.52 -10.20
CA ARG A 113 23.50 -1.32 -11.05
C ARG A 113 22.05 -0.96 -11.38
N LEU A 114 21.21 -1.98 -11.59
CA LEU A 114 19.79 -1.80 -11.87
C LEU A 114 19.07 -1.12 -10.67
N ASN A 115 19.36 -1.54 -9.44
CA ASN A 115 18.78 -0.91 -8.23
C ASN A 115 19.14 0.58 -8.16
N VAL A 116 20.41 0.93 -8.43
CA VAL A 116 20.86 2.34 -8.42
C VAL A 116 20.14 3.16 -9.49
N ILE A 117 20.05 2.64 -10.72
CA ILE A 117 19.33 3.30 -11.83
C ILE A 117 17.86 3.50 -11.44
N THR A 118 17.21 2.47 -10.87
CA THR A 118 15.81 2.56 -10.41
C THR A 118 15.63 3.67 -9.40
N VAL A 119 16.48 3.74 -8.38
CA VAL A 119 16.41 4.80 -7.36
C VAL A 119 16.53 6.18 -7.99
N VAL A 120 17.52 6.39 -8.87
CA VAL A 120 17.75 7.69 -9.51
C VAL A 120 16.56 8.08 -10.40
N VAL A 121 16.07 7.18 -11.26
CA VAL A 121 14.95 7.47 -12.17
C VAL A 121 13.65 7.73 -11.39
N CYS A 122 13.36 6.92 -10.38
CA CYS A 122 12.18 7.14 -9.53
C CYS A 122 12.29 8.44 -8.71
N PHE A 123 13.49 8.81 -8.25
CA PHE A 123 13.70 10.09 -7.58
C PHE A 123 13.42 11.28 -8.50
N VAL A 124 13.86 11.23 -9.77
CA VAL A 124 13.50 12.24 -10.77
C VAL A 124 11.99 12.27 -10.99
N GLY A 125 11.34 11.11 -11.14
CA GLY A 125 9.88 11.02 -11.21
C GLY A 125 9.17 11.66 -10.02
N MET A 126 9.69 11.44 -8.80
CA MET A 126 9.18 12.05 -7.57
C MET A 126 9.25 13.59 -7.59
N LEU A 127 10.34 14.17 -8.10
CA LEU A 127 10.49 15.63 -8.18
C LEU A 127 9.43 16.27 -9.06
N LEU A 128 8.91 15.58 -10.07
CA LEU A 128 7.86 16.10 -10.95
C LEU A 128 6.55 16.36 -10.22
N PHE A 129 6.22 15.60 -9.17
CA PHE A 129 5.02 15.86 -8.35
C PHE A 129 5.10 17.21 -7.62
N PHE A 130 6.31 17.63 -7.24
CA PHE A 130 6.51 18.92 -6.59
C PHE A 130 6.60 20.09 -7.56
N ALA A 131 6.87 19.82 -8.85
CA ALA A 131 6.88 20.85 -9.89
C ALA A 131 5.49 21.46 -10.12
N GLU A 132 4.43 20.72 -9.88
CA GLU A 132 3.03 21.18 -9.99
C GLU A 132 2.62 22.07 -8.81
N ASP A 133 3.24 21.90 -7.64
CA ASP A 133 2.89 22.57 -6.40
C ASP A 133 3.60 23.91 -6.17
N ILE A 134 4.44 24.37 -7.10
CA ILE A 134 5.17 25.65 -6.99
C ILE A 134 4.21 26.86 -6.88
N GLY A 135 2.90 26.65 -7.04
CA GLY A 135 1.84 27.67 -6.94
C GLY A 135 0.86 27.57 -5.76
N GLY A 136 1.00 26.60 -4.85
CA GLY A 136 0.22 26.62 -3.61
C GLY A 136 -0.62 25.38 -3.29
N GLY A 137 -0.32 24.73 -2.21
CA GLY A 137 -1.28 24.03 -1.39
C GLY A 137 -1.04 22.55 -1.11
N SER A 138 -0.39 21.80 -1.99
CA SER A 138 -0.26 20.33 -1.82
C SER A 138 1.11 19.88 -1.30
N PHE A 139 2.09 20.75 -1.12
CA PHE A 139 3.46 20.39 -0.72
C PHE A 139 3.49 19.53 0.55
N THR A 140 2.78 19.96 1.59
CA THR A 140 2.67 19.20 2.85
C THR A 140 2.00 17.83 2.62
N GLY A 141 0.95 17.77 1.78
CA GLY A 141 0.27 16.53 1.42
C GLY A 141 1.20 15.56 0.71
N ASN A 142 2.02 16.05 -0.22
CA ASN A 142 3.00 15.25 -0.95
C ASN A 142 4.11 14.74 -0.02
N LEU A 143 4.60 15.54 0.93
CA LEU A 143 5.56 15.07 1.94
C LEU A 143 4.98 13.98 2.83
N ILE A 144 3.73 14.12 3.27
CA ILE A 144 3.05 13.10 4.08
C ILE A 144 2.85 11.82 3.26
N ALA A 145 2.52 11.93 1.96
CA ALA A 145 2.42 10.79 1.05
C ALA A 145 3.77 10.05 0.89
N LEU A 146 4.87 10.78 0.71
CA LEU A 146 6.22 10.20 0.69
C LEU A 146 6.56 9.47 2.00
N PHE A 147 6.21 10.07 3.14
CA PHE A 147 6.42 9.43 4.43
C PHE A 147 5.58 8.17 4.59
N SER A 148 4.36 8.12 4.02
CA SER A 148 3.57 6.89 3.96
C SER A 148 4.28 5.80 3.16
N GLY A 149 4.96 6.15 2.06
CA GLY A 149 5.79 5.23 1.28
C GLY A 149 6.98 4.67 2.08
N LEU A 150 7.63 5.51 2.89
CA LEU A 150 8.70 5.06 3.80
C LEU A 150 8.17 4.06 4.84
N LEU A 151 7.01 4.33 5.44
CA LEU A 151 6.37 3.42 6.40
C LEU A 151 5.92 2.10 5.74
N LEU A 152 5.46 2.15 4.49
CA LEU A 152 5.18 0.95 3.72
C LEU A 152 6.45 0.12 3.51
N ALA A 153 7.56 0.74 3.15
CA ALA A 153 8.83 0.07 3.01
C ALA A 153 9.31 -0.54 4.34
N ALA A 154 9.21 0.21 5.45
CA ALA A 154 9.52 -0.28 6.79
C ALA A 154 8.70 -1.52 7.12
N MET A 155 7.37 -1.45 6.93
CA MET A 155 6.46 -2.57 7.15
C MET A 155 6.84 -3.80 6.30
N MET A 156 7.18 -3.62 5.02
CA MET A 156 7.61 -4.71 4.15
C MET A 156 8.91 -5.37 4.64
N LEU A 157 9.88 -4.57 5.11
CA LEU A 157 11.15 -5.08 5.65
C LEU A 157 10.96 -5.76 7.01
N THR A 158 10.14 -5.19 7.89
CA THR A 158 9.83 -5.77 9.21
C THR A 158 9.07 -7.09 9.08
N GLN A 159 8.16 -7.21 8.09
CA GLN A 159 7.45 -8.46 7.82
C GLN A 159 8.38 -9.64 7.48
N ARG A 160 9.61 -9.40 7.00
CA ARG A 160 10.58 -10.48 6.76
C ARG A 160 11.02 -11.18 8.04
N PHE A 161 10.93 -10.51 9.18
CA PHE A 161 11.21 -11.10 10.50
C PHE A 161 9.99 -11.77 11.13
N ASN A 162 8.82 -11.65 10.47
CA ASN A 162 7.58 -12.23 10.96
C ASN A 162 7.37 -13.63 10.39
N LYS A 163 6.69 -14.49 11.16
CA LYS A 163 6.23 -15.77 10.63
C LYS A 163 5.06 -15.53 9.66
N PRO A 164 5.00 -16.22 8.49
CA PRO A 164 3.94 -16.02 7.50
C PRO A 164 2.51 -16.20 8.05
N GLU A 165 2.34 -17.04 9.07
CA GLU A 165 1.08 -17.29 9.76
C GLU A 165 0.58 -16.09 10.60
N ASN A 166 1.47 -15.14 10.93
CA ASN A 166 1.19 -13.96 11.76
C ASN A 166 1.04 -12.67 10.94
N TYR A 167 1.15 -12.72 9.61
CA TYR A 167 1.08 -11.51 8.77
C TYR A 167 -0.23 -10.75 8.95
N ASP A 168 -1.34 -11.48 9.04
CA ASP A 168 -2.68 -10.88 9.20
C ASP A 168 -2.89 -10.29 10.60
N ALA A 169 -2.18 -10.79 11.62
CA ALA A 169 -2.21 -10.24 12.97
C ALA A 169 -1.65 -8.81 13.04
N GLY A 170 -0.58 -8.52 12.29
CA GLY A 170 -0.03 -7.16 12.19
C GLY A 170 -1.05 -6.16 11.64
N LEU A 171 -1.79 -6.55 10.60
CA LEU A 171 -2.85 -5.72 10.02
C LEU A 171 -4.03 -5.55 10.99
N PHE A 172 -4.44 -6.61 11.70
CA PHE A 172 -5.47 -6.53 12.73
C PHE A 172 -5.10 -5.52 13.81
N TRP A 173 -3.92 -5.68 14.44
CA TRP A 173 -3.47 -4.79 15.49
C TRP A 173 -3.24 -3.37 15.01
N GLY A 174 -2.75 -3.20 13.78
CA GLY A 174 -2.61 -1.89 13.17
C GLY A 174 -3.95 -1.16 13.05
N ASN A 175 -5.02 -1.85 12.65
CA ASN A 175 -6.36 -1.27 12.61
C ASN A 175 -6.89 -0.96 14.03
N ILE A 176 -6.57 -1.76 15.05
CA ILE A 176 -6.89 -1.45 16.46
C ILE A 176 -6.13 -0.19 16.89
N PHE A 177 -4.83 -0.07 16.59
CA PHE A 177 -4.04 1.12 16.93
C PHE A 177 -4.59 2.38 16.25
N ILE A 178 -4.96 2.30 14.96
CA ILE A 178 -5.61 3.42 14.26
C ILE A 178 -6.91 3.81 14.98
N ALA A 179 -7.77 2.85 15.30
CA ALA A 179 -9.03 3.13 15.95
C ALA A 179 -8.81 3.80 17.33
N LEU A 180 -7.84 3.35 18.11
CA LEU A 180 -7.48 3.97 19.39
C LEU A 180 -6.94 5.39 19.23
N ILE A 181 -6.03 5.61 18.29
CA ILE A 181 -5.46 6.93 18.00
C ILE A 181 -6.54 7.90 17.51
N CYS A 182 -7.45 7.43 16.66
CA CYS A 182 -8.47 8.26 16.04
C CYS A 182 -9.75 8.44 16.88
N LEU A 183 -9.85 7.75 18.01
CA LEU A 183 -11.01 7.80 18.93
C LEU A 183 -11.43 9.24 19.33
N PRO A 184 -10.51 10.19 19.65
CA PRO A 184 -10.90 11.55 20.01
C PRO A 184 -11.67 12.30 18.92
N TRP A 185 -11.33 12.06 17.65
CA TRP A 185 -12.02 12.68 16.49
C TRP A 185 -13.39 12.04 16.28
N PHE A 186 -13.48 10.72 16.38
CA PHE A 186 -14.75 10.00 16.34
C PHE A 186 -15.75 10.53 17.37
N LEU A 187 -15.32 10.74 18.62
CA LEU A 187 -16.19 11.23 19.73
C LEU A 187 -16.71 12.65 19.49
N ARG A 188 -16.06 13.43 18.63
CA ARG A 188 -16.45 14.81 18.28
C ARG A 188 -17.13 14.91 16.92
N SER A 189 -17.16 13.84 16.14
CA SER A 189 -17.72 13.84 14.80
C SER A 189 -19.25 13.81 14.83
N ALA A 190 -19.87 14.40 13.80
CA ALA A 190 -21.28 14.23 13.55
C ALA A 190 -21.60 12.75 13.20
N PRO A 191 -22.79 12.25 13.54
CA PRO A 191 -23.18 10.89 13.22
C PRO A 191 -23.26 10.70 11.70
N PRO A 192 -22.75 9.56 11.16
CA PRO A 192 -22.82 9.25 9.74
C PRO A 192 -24.26 9.03 9.25
N THR A 193 -24.55 9.43 8.02
CA THR A 193 -25.78 9.04 7.30
C THR A 193 -25.68 7.60 6.81
N LEU A 194 -26.78 7.05 6.29
CA LEU A 194 -26.80 5.68 5.73
C LEU A 194 -25.79 5.51 4.57
N GLU A 195 -25.64 6.51 3.72
CA GLU A 195 -24.65 6.51 2.62
C GLU A 195 -23.22 6.47 3.16
N HIS A 196 -22.91 7.25 4.18
CA HIS A 196 -21.60 7.25 4.82
C HIS A 196 -21.28 5.88 5.44
N TRP A 197 -22.24 5.21 6.07
CA TRP A 197 -22.07 3.85 6.56
C TRP A 197 -21.72 2.87 5.45
N GLY A 198 -22.35 3.02 4.28
CA GLY A 198 -22.04 2.22 3.08
C GLY A 198 -20.58 2.42 2.64
N LEU A 199 -20.09 3.68 2.58
CA LEU A 199 -18.71 3.99 2.21
C LEU A 199 -17.70 3.47 3.24
N PHE A 200 -17.98 3.59 4.54
CA PHE A 200 -17.13 3.02 5.59
C PHE A 200 -17.06 1.50 5.53
N PHE A 201 -18.19 0.84 5.27
CA PHE A 201 -18.24 -0.60 5.05
C PHE A 201 -17.39 -1.01 3.82
N ILE A 202 -17.52 -0.30 2.70
CA ILE A 202 -16.70 -0.54 1.51
C ILE A 202 -15.22 -0.38 1.84
N LEU A 203 -14.83 0.70 2.51
CA LEU A 203 -13.43 0.95 2.87
C LEU A 203 -12.85 -0.10 3.83
N GLY A 204 -13.58 -0.51 4.85
CA GLY A 204 -13.09 -1.43 5.87
C GLY A 204 -13.21 -2.89 5.47
N VAL A 205 -14.42 -3.33 5.05
CA VAL A 205 -14.70 -4.73 4.75
C VAL A 205 -14.23 -5.12 3.35
N ILE A 206 -14.63 -4.32 2.34
CA ILE A 206 -14.35 -4.68 0.95
C ILE A 206 -12.91 -4.32 0.60
N GLN A 207 -12.52 -3.06 0.73
CA GLN A 207 -11.22 -2.57 0.30
C GLN A 207 -10.08 -3.18 1.12
N ILE A 208 -10.13 -3.09 2.44
CA ILE A 208 -9.08 -3.67 3.29
C ILE A 208 -9.28 -5.18 3.45
N GLY A 209 -10.41 -5.63 3.93
CA GLY A 209 -10.64 -7.04 4.24
C GLY A 209 -10.58 -7.94 3.00
N LEU A 210 -11.52 -7.78 2.07
CA LEU A 210 -11.61 -8.61 0.88
C LEU A 210 -10.43 -8.39 -0.08
N GLY A 211 -9.95 -7.13 -0.24
CA GLY A 211 -8.80 -6.80 -1.07
C GLY A 211 -7.55 -7.58 -0.67
N TYR A 212 -7.17 -7.56 0.61
CA TYR A 212 -6.03 -8.34 1.12
C TYR A 212 -6.24 -9.85 0.99
N MET A 213 -7.45 -10.36 1.22
CA MET A 213 -7.73 -11.79 1.05
C MET A 213 -7.52 -12.23 -0.40
N LEU A 214 -8.09 -11.50 -1.36
CA LEU A 214 -7.96 -11.82 -2.78
C LEU A 214 -6.51 -11.73 -3.23
N PHE A 215 -5.80 -10.69 -2.82
CA PHE A 215 -4.38 -10.52 -3.15
C PHE A 215 -3.54 -11.67 -2.59
N ASN A 216 -3.69 -12.00 -1.31
CA ASN A 216 -2.98 -13.11 -0.68
C ASN A 216 -3.35 -14.48 -1.28
N TYR A 217 -4.61 -14.68 -1.67
CA TYR A 217 -5.04 -15.89 -2.37
C TYR A 217 -4.36 -16.01 -3.74
N GLY A 218 -4.28 -14.91 -4.47
CA GLY A 218 -3.65 -14.84 -5.78
C GLY A 218 -2.14 -15.02 -5.69
N LEU A 219 -1.47 -14.33 -4.77
CA LEU A 219 -0.02 -14.39 -4.56
C LEU A 219 0.50 -15.81 -4.32
N LYS A 220 -0.29 -16.67 -3.68
CA LYS A 220 0.03 -18.10 -3.47
C LYS A 220 -0.08 -18.96 -4.73
N ARG A 221 -0.64 -18.44 -5.84
CA ARG A 221 -0.98 -19.19 -7.07
C ARG A 221 -0.38 -18.61 -8.34
N THR A 222 0.24 -17.45 -8.24
CA THR A 222 0.93 -16.75 -9.33
C THR A 222 2.40 -16.57 -8.99
N LEU A 223 3.21 -16.21 -9.97
CA LEU A 223 4.58 -15.78 -9.70
C LEU A 223 4.56 -14.45 -8.95
N ALA A 224 5.51 -14.26 -8.03
CA ALA A 224 5.60 -13.02 -7.25
C ALA A 224 5.70 -11.78 -8.16
N ILE A 225 6.49 -11.87 -9.22
CA ILE A 225 6.63 -10.82 -10.24
C ILE A 225 5.28 -10.47 -10.90
N GLU A 226 4.52 -11.50 -11.28
CA GLU A 226 3.22 -11.33 -11.93
C GLU A 226 2.24 -10.62 -10.98
N SER A 227 2.20 -11.04 -9.71
CA SER A 227 1.37 -10.39 -8.68
C SER A 227 1.74 -8.92 -8.48
N VAL A 228 3.04 -8.58 -8.45
CA VAL A 228 3.51 -7.19 -8.29
C VAL A 228 3.11 -6.34 -9.50
N LEU A 229 3.31 -6.84 -10.72
CA LEU A 229 2.92 -6.11 -11.93
C LEU A 229 1.40 -5.89 -12.00
N LEU A 230 0.61 -6.91 -11.63
CA LEU A 230 -0.85 -6.78 -11.58
C LEU A 230 -1.31 -5.81 -10.47
N ALA A 231 -0.62 -5.77 -9.33
CA ALA A 231 -0.92 -4.81 -8.26
C ALA A 231 -0.67 -3.35 -8.69
N MET A 232 0.21 -3.10 -9.66
CA MET A 232 0.42 -1.76 -10.23
C MET A 232 -0.82 -1.20 -10.95
N MET A 233 -1.87 -1.99 -11.13
CA MET A 233 -3.18 -1.48 -11.57
C MET A 233 -3.80 -0.51 -10.54
N GLU A 234 -3.51 -0.68 -9.24
CA GLU A 234 -4.06 0.19 -8.20
C GLU A 234 -3.71 1.67 -8.42
N PRO A 235 -2.43 2.09 -8.50
CA PRO A 235 -2.09 3.49 -8.71
C PRO A 235 -2.50 4.04 -10.07
N ILE A 236 -2.77 3.18 -11.06
CA ILE A 236 -3.29 3.60 -12.37
C ILE A 236 -4.80 3.83 -12.29
N LEU A 237 -5.55 2.92 -11.68
CA LEU A 237 -7.01 2.99 -11.62
C LEU A 237 -7.51 3.99 -10.57
N ASN A 238 -6.76 4.22 -9.48
CA ASN A 238 -7.19 5.12 -8.42
C ASN A 238 -7.52 6.54 -8.94
N PRO A 239 -6.62 7.25 -9.68
CA PRO A 239 -6.95 8.55 -10.26
C PRO A 239 -8.14 8.50 -11.22
N VAL A 240 -8.32 7.40 -11.95
CA VAL A 240 -9.46 7.24 -12.88
C VAL A 240 -10.78 7.24 -12.12
N TRP A 241 -10.90 6.46 -11.06
CA TRP A 241 -12.11 6.43 -10.22
C TRP A 241 -12.39 7.79 -9.57
N VAL A 242 -11.35 8.45 -9.07
CA VAL A 242 -11.50 9.77 -8.43
C VAL A 242 -11.92 10.82 -9.45
N PHE A 243 -11.37 10.79 -10.67
CA PHE A 243 -11.83 11.67 -11.74
C PHE A 243 -13.29 11.44 -12.11
N LEU A 244 -13.70 10.19 -12.30
CA LEU A 244 -15.06 9.84 -12.70
C LEU A 244 -16.10 10.11 -11.59
N GLY A 245 -15.77 9.85 -10.33
CA GLY A 245 -16.71 9.91 -9.21
C GLY A 245 -16.65 11.20 -8.37
N TYR A 246 -15.54 11.93 -8.41
CA TYR A 246 -15.32 13.15 -7.62
C TYR A 246 -14.94 14.36 -8.47
N GLY A 247 -14.57 14.17 -9.74
CA GLY A 247 -14.21 15.24 -10.68
C GLY A 247 -12.77 15.77 -10.51
N GLU A 248 -11.95 15.19 -9.64
CA GLU A 248 -10.56 15.60 -9.43
C GLU A 248 -9.69 15.13 -10.59
N LYS A 249 -9.06 16.07 -11.29
CA LYS A 249 -8.16 15.77 -12.40
C LYS A 249 -6.72 15.71 -11.87
N PRO A 250 -5.98 14.61 -12.14
CA PRO A 250 -4.55 14.61 -11.87
C PRO A 250 -3.85 15.63 -12.77
N GLY A 251 -2.87 16.31 -12.23
CA GLY A 251 -2.10 17.28 -12.99
C GLY A 251 -1.17 16.64 -14.02
N ASN A 252 -0.71 17.41 -15.00
CA ASN A 252 0.14 16.90 -16.06
C ASN A 252 1.49 16.38 -15.55
N TRP A 253 2.09 17.08 -14.60
CA TRP A 253 3.34 16.66 -13.95
C TRP A 253 3.15 15.42 -13.09
N THR A 254 2.01 15.30 -12.40
CA THR A 254 1.59 14.09 -11.67
C THR A 254 1.50 12.89 -12.60
N ILE A 255 0.87 13.04 -13.79
CA ILE A 255 0.76 11.97 -14.76
C ILE A 255 2.16 11.56 -15.27
N LEU A 256 3.00 12.53 -15.63
CA LEU A 256 4.35 12.26 -16.14
C LEU A 256 5.21 11.58 -15.07
N GLY A 257 5.24 12.10 -13.85
CA GLY A 257 5.97 11.53 -12.72
C GLY A 257 5.51 10.12 -12.40
N GLY A 258 4.19 9.88 -12.40
CA GLY A 258 3.60 8.56 -12.20
C GLY A 258 4.02 7.55 -13.28
N LEU A 259 3.99 7.94 -14.55
CA LEU A 259 4.46 7.10 -15.66
C LEU A 259 5.95 6.75 -15.54
N VAL A 260 6.78 7.71 -15.13
CA VAL A 260 8.24 7.49 -14.92
C VAL A 260 8.44 6.48 -13.78
N ILE A 261 7.79 6.67 -12.62
CA ILE A 261 7.94 5.78 -11.46
C ILE A 261 7.43 4.38 -11.78
N LEU A 262 6.17 4.26 -12.23
CA LEU A 262 5.56 2.95 -12.51
C LEU A 262 6.27 2.22 -13.65
N GLY A 263 6.67 2.94 -14.71
CA GLY A 263 7.43 2.38 -15.82
C GLY A 263 8.78 1.82 -15.35
N MET A 264 9.53 2.58 -14.53
CA MET A 264 10.81 2.12 -14.00
C MET A 264 10.66 0.94 -13.06
N LEU A 265 9.64 0.94 -12.18
CA LEU A 265 9.36 -0.18 -11.28
C LEU A 265 8.98 -1.44 -12.07
N ALA A 266 8.19 -1.32 -13.14
CA ALA A 266 7.86 -2.44 -14.01
C ALA A 266 9.13 -3.01 -14.69
N VAL A 267 10.00 -2.15 -15.23
CA VAL A 267 11.29 -2.54 -15.81
C VAL A 267 12.16 -3.26 -14.77
N GLN A 268 12.29 -2.69 -13.56
CA GLN A 268 13.03 -3.28 -12.45
C GLN A 268 12.56 -4.70 -12.15
N VAL A 269 11.25 -4.88 -11.98
CA VAL A 269 10.64 -6.17 -11.65
C VAL A 269 10.94 -7.20 -12.74
N VAL A 270 10.75 -6.84 -14.02
CA VAL A 270 10.98 -7.75 -15.16
C VAL A 270 12.45 -8.13 -15.31
N LEU A 271 13.38 -7.17 -15.19
CA LEU A 271 14.81 -7.43 -15.35
C LEU A 271 15.38 -8.23 -14.19
N SER A 272 15.00 -7.92 -12.94
CA SER A 272 15.40 -8.69 -11.76
C SER A 272 14.96 -10.16 -11.84
N GLU A 273 13.79 -10.43 -12.39
CA GLU A 273 13.33 -11.80 -12.57
C GLU A 273 14.10 -12.54 -13.68
N ARG A 274 14.46 -11.84 -14.76
CA ARG A 274 15.32 -12.42 -15.82
C ARG A 274 16.69 -12.81 -15.28
N GLU A 275 17.31 -11.95 -14.46
CA GLU A 275 18.59 -12.23 -13.80
C GLU A 275 18.50 -13.45 -12.88
N ARG A 276 17.41 -13.58 -12.08
CA ARG A 276 17.17 -14.74 -11.22
C ARG A 276 17.02 -16.04 -12.00
N ARG A 277 16.35 -16.03 -13.13
CA ARG A 277 16.21 -17.21 -14.01
C ARG A 277 17.50 -17.60 -14.71
N GLY A 278 18.33 -16.62 -15.01
CA GLY A 278 19.63 -16.83 -15.68
C GLY A 278 20.73 -17.35 -14.73
N ASN A 279 20.56 -17.19 -13.41
CA ASN A 279 21.57 -17.58 -12.41
C ASN A 279 20.92 -18.30 -11.21
N PRO A 280 20.71 -19.64 -11.28
CA PRO A 280 20.05 -20.43 -10.23
C PRO A 280 20.75 -20.38 -8.85
N GLU A 281 22.04 -20.06 -8.77
CA GLU A 281 22.79 -19.98 -7.52
C GLU A 281 22.39 -18.76 -6.65
N VAL A 282 21.81 -17.73 -7.24
CA VAL A 282 21.28 -16.56 -6.52
C VAL A 282 20.03 -16.94 -5.69
N ASN A 283 19.33 -18.01 -6.05
CA ASN A 283 18.12 -18.47 -5.36
C ASN A 283 18.39 -19.08 -3.96
N LEU A 284 19.59 -19.60 -3.71
CA LEU A 284 19.91 -20.24 -2.41
C LEU A 284 20.22 -19.23 -1.31
N ASN A 285 20.68 -18.03 -1.68
CA ASN A 285 21.05 -16.99 -0.72
C ASN A 285 19.91 -15.99 -0.39
N SER A 286 18.77 -16.06 -1.07
CA SER A 286 17.66 -15.12 -0.90
C SER A 286 16.53 -15.61 0.01
N ASN A 287 16.61 -16.86 0.52
CA ASN A 287 15.61 -17.39 1.44
C ASN A 287 16.24 -17.69 2.81
N PRO A 288 16.14 -16.79 3.80
CA PRO A 288 16.70 -17.00 5.14
C PRO A 288 16.04 -18.16 5.91
N ASN A 289 14.99 -18.78 5.38
CA ASN A 289 14.25 -19.89 6.01
C ASN A 289 14.75 -21.28 5.60
N THR A 290 15.85 -21.40 4.83
CA THR A 290 16.41 -22.71 4.41
C THR A 290 17.65 -23.14 5.17
N THR A 291 18.08 -22.41 6.20
CA THR A 291 19.17 -22.84 7.09
C THR A 291 18.67 -23.00 8.52
N GLY A 292 18.38 -24.22 8.90
CA GLY A 292 18.18 -24.62 10.30
C GLY A 292 16.95 -25.44 10.50
#